data_9b5d3af5d7a5e8b9246c1a89132d6571
#
_entry.id   9b5d3af5d7a5e8b9246c1a89132d6571
#
_cell.length_a   1.000
_cell.length_b   1.000
_cell.length_c   1.000
_cell.angle_alpha   90.00
_cell.angle_beta   90.00
_cell.angle_gamma   90.00
#
_symmetry.space_group_name_H-M   'P 1'
#
loop_
_entity.id
_entity.type
_entity.pdbx_description
1 polymer ?
#
loop_
_entity_poly.entity_id
_entity_poly.type
_entity_poly.pdbx_seq_one_letter_code
_entity_poly.pdbx_strand_id
1 'polypeptide(L)'
;MTVRDEEVRTLIARQAADWFVAHRDGSVGASERQAFDEWLLASPVHVEEYLGVALIAQALPTAADDPENPLEAILERAGTVDEADVRLLRANISEPHAIPERRPVRNRWQFAVAAVLAVVIGGFLWWNADHPAPQRYATGHGEQKTWRLSDNSVLRLNTDTAVTVRYRPAERLIEIDRGQAFFEVAHEPTRRFRVVAGATNIVAVGTQFDVYRDRVSTVVTVVEGQVTVASDNTLRRELHVNAAEQVRVLAGTLPDHATPVDAQRSTAWLRRQIAFDQEPLAAVAAEFNRYGAVPIEIETPSLDTLVISGVFAADDTETFLAFLRTLDDVTVETTSTRIRVFKRSMLPGERPETR
;
A
#
# COMPACT_ATOMS: atom_id res chain seq x y z
N MET A 1 -10.35 -49.25 5.21
CA MET A 1 -11.08 -48.16 5.88
C MET A 1 -11.82 -48.82 7.03
N THR A 2 -11.53 -48.49 8.27
CA THR A 2 -12.17 -49.08 9.44
C THR A 2 -13.48 -48.35 9.74
N VAL A 3 -14.45 -48.97 10.41
CA VAL A 3 -15.73 -48.35 10.84
C VAL A 3 -15.47 -47.03 11.61
N ARG A 4 -14.37 -46.99 12.34
CA ARG A 4 -13.93 -45.81 13.11
C ARG A 4 -13.48 -44.62 12.22
N ASP A 5 -12.88 -44.93 11.05
CA ASP A 5 -12.46 -43.90 10.11
C ASP A 5 -13.65 -43.24 9.41
N GLU A 6 -14.74 -43.97 9.22
CA GLU A 6 -15.97 -43.51 8.60
C GLU A 6 -16.79 -42.61 9.55
N GLU A 7 -16.82 -42.97 10.85
CA GLU A 7 -17.44 -42.14 11.90
C GLU A 7 -16.74 -40.80 12.06
N VAL A 8 -15.38 -40.79 12.06
CA VAL A 8 -14.58 -39.56 12.15
C VAL A 8 -14.80 -38.70 10.92
N ARG A 9 -14.82 -39.24 9.72
CA ARG A 9 -15.05 -38.51 8.48
C ARG A 9 -16.45 -37.89 8.43
N THR A 10 -17.47 -38.56 8.92
CA THR A 10 -18.85 -38.08 9.02
C THR A 10 -18.92 -36.86 9.97
N LEU A 11 -18.17 -36.91 11.08
CA LEU A 11 -18.10 -35.80 12.02
C LEU A 11 -17.44 -34.56 11.38
N ILE A 12 -16.34 -34.76 10.65
CA ILE A 12 -15.62 -33.70 9.95
C ILE A 12 -16.51 -33.05 8.86
N ALA A 13 -17.26 -33.89 8.10
CA ALA A 13 -18.19 -33.42 7.08
C ALA A 13 -19.31 -32.54 7.68
N ARG A 14 -19.80 -32.89 8.87
CA ARG A 14 -20.80 -32.10 9.58
C ARG A 14 -20.21 -30.74 10.03
N GLN A 15 -18.99 -30.72 10.58
CA GLN A 15 -18.32 -29.50 10.96
C GLN A 15 -18.01 -28.63 9.73
N ALA A 16 -17.67 -29.23 8.59
CA ALA A 16 -17.48 -28.52 7.33
C ALA A 16 -18.75 -27.78 6.89
N ALA A 17 -19.92 -28.42 7.02
CA ALA A 17 -21.20 -27.80 6.70
C ALA A 17 -21.53 -26.63 7.64
N ASP A 18 -21.27 -26.79 8.94
CA ASP A 18 -21.49 -25.74 9.95
C ASP A 18 -20.60 -24.51 9.64
N TRP A 19 -19.31 -24.72 9.31
CA TRP A 19 -18.39 -23.66 8.89
C TRP A 19 -18.82 -22.96 7.60
N PHE A 20 -19.30 -23.74 6.61
CA PHE A 20 -19.77 -23.20 5.34
C PHE A 20 -20.98 -22.26 5.54
N VAL A 21 -21.96 -22.66 6.35
CA VAL A 21 -23.13 -21.85 6.68
C VAL A 21 -22.72 -20.55 7.40
N ALA A 22 -21.86 -20.66 8.43
CA ALA A 22 -21.37 -19.51 9.17
C ALA A 22 -20.68 -18.45 8.27
N HIS A 23 -19.85 -18.91 7.31
CA HIS A 23 -19.18 -18.01 6.37
C HIS A 23 -20.12 -17.37 5.34
N ARG A 24 -21.15 -18.12 4.89
CA ARG A 24 -22.12 -17.61 3.92
C ARG A 24 -22.99 -16.51 4.51
N ASP A 25 -23.35 -16.59 5.78
CA ASP A 25 -24.21 -15.62 6.45
C ASP A 25 -23.47 -14.31 6.87
N GLY A 26 -22.15 -14.23 6.63
CA GLY A 26 -21.36 -13.01 6.81
C GLY A 26 -21.13 -12.58 8.27
N SER A 27 -21.47 -13.44 9.26
CA SER A 27 -21.42 -13.12 10.69
C SER A 27 -20.12 -13.49 11.40
N VAL A 28 -19.08 -13.94 10.65
CA VAL A 28 -17.87 -14.51 11.24
C VAL A 28 -16.93 -13.46 11.79
N GLY A 29 -16.78 -13.40 13.12
CA GLY A 29 -15.85 -12.52 13.83
C GLY A 29 -14.36 -12.90 13.62
N ALA A 30 -13.43 -12.05 14.09
CA ALA A 30 -11.99 -12.29 13.94
C ALA A 30 -11.52 -13.57 14.65
N SER A 31 -12.07 -13.87 15.83
CA SER A 31 -11.77 -15.09 16.61
C SER A 31 -12.28 -16.35 15.93
N GLU A 32 -13.44 -16.29 15.27
CA GLU A 32 -14.02 -17.43 14.54
C GLU A 32 -13.27 -17.72 13.26
N ARG A 33 -12.76 -16.69 12.56
CA ARG A 33 -11.87 -16.90 11.40
C ARG A 33 -10.59 -17.63 11.79
N GLN A 34 -9.98 -17.25 12.91
CA GLN A 34 -8.79 -17.94 13.41
C GLN A 34 -9.10 -19.41 13.75
N ALA A 35 -10.24 -19.67 14.40
CA ALA A 35 -10.66 -21.04 14.71
C ALA A 35 -10.95 -21.87 13.46
N PHE A 36 -11.48 -21.26 12.40
CA PHE A 36 -11.67 -21.90 11.11
C PHE A 36 -10.34 -22.24 10.42
N ASP A 37 -9.37 -21.30 10.44
CA ASP A 37 -8.04 -21.55 9.87
C ASP A 37 -7.32 -22.70 10.62
N GLU A 38 -7.39 -22.73 11.94
CA GLU A 38 -6.85 -23.81 12.76
C GLU A 38 -7.54 -25.16 12.45
N TRP A 39 -8.87 -25.15 12.27
CA TRP A 39 -9.64 -26.33 11.90
C TRP A 39 -9.28 -26.85 10.51
N LEU A 40 -9.10 -25.97 9.50
CA LEU A 40 -8.67 -26.37 8.14
C LEU A 40 -7.26 -26.99 8.15
N LEU A 41 -6.35 -26.44 8.96
CA LEU A 41 -4.98 -26.91 9.05
C LEU A 41 -4.82 -28.21 9.86
N ALA A 42 -5.84 -28.64 10.60
CA ALA A 42 -5.78 -29.82 11.46
C ALA A 42 -5.58 -31.14 10.66
N SER A 43 -6.10 -31.26 9.44
CA SER A 43 -5.93 -32.45 8.59
C SER A 43 -6.36 -32.17 7.15
N PRO A 44 -5.73 -32.76 6.13
CA PRO A 44 -6.20 -32.72 4.75
C PRO A 44 -7.66 -33.12 4.54
N VAL A 45 -8.19 -33.99 5.42
CA VAL A 45 -9.59 -34.45 5.37
C VAL A 45 -10.56 -33.29 5.65
N HIS A 46 -10.20 -32.35 6.52
CA HIS A 46 -11.03 -31.16 6.81
C HIS A 46 -11.20 -30.27 5.57
N VAL A 47 -10.11 -30.07 4.82
CA VAL A 47 -10.14 -29.32 3.55
C VAL A 47 -10.98 -30.04 2.50
N GLU A 48 -10.84 -31.38 2.39
CA GLU A 48 -11.58 -32.20 1.42
C GLU A 48 -13.08 -32.12 1.68
N GLU A 49 -13.52 -32.28 2.93
CA GLU A 49 -14.93 -32.22 3.31
C GLU A 49 -15.51 -30.79 3.16
N TYR A 50 -14.75 -29.75 3.50
CA TYR A 50 -15.20 -28.37 3.31
C TYR A 50 -15.41 -28.00 1.84
N LEU A 51 -14.47 -28.40 0.96
CA LEU A 51 -14.61 -28.20 -0.48
C LEU A 51 -15.78 -29.03 -1.06
N GLY A 52 -16.01 -30.23 -0.56
CA GLY A 52 -17.15 -31.06 -0.92
C GLY A 52 -18.49 -30.39 -0.64
N VAL A 53 -18.64 -29.80 0.56
CA VAL A 53 -19.84 -29.02 0.94
C VAL A 53 -20.01 -27.78 0.05
N ALA A 54 -18.93 -27.06 -0.22
CA ALA A 54 -18.97 -25.87 -1.07
C ALA A 54 -19.40 -26.18 -2.52
N LEU A 55 -18.91 -27.29 -3.09
CA LEU A 55 -19.28 -27.75 -4.42
C LEU A 55 -20.75 -28.16 -4.50
N ILE A 56 -21.26 -28.91 -3.50
CA ILE A 56 -22.67 -29.29 -3.42
C ILE A 56 -23.56 -28.05 -3.31
N ALA A 57 -23.18 -27.09 -2.47
CA ALA A 57 -23.93 -25.86 -2.30
C ALA A 57 -23.97 -24.98 -3.57
N GLN A 58 -22.94 -25.04 -4.40
CA GLN A 58 -22.89 -24.36 -5.70
C GLN A 58 -23.77 -25.05 -6.76
N ALA A 59 -23.91 -26.38 -6.69
CA ALA A 59 -24.70 -27.16 -7.62
C ALA A 59 -26.21 -27.14 -7.31
N LEU A 60 -26.59 -26.92 -6.03
CA LEU A 60 -27.98 -26.91 -5.59
C LEU A 60 -28.90 -25.89 -6.30
N PRO A 61 -28.50 -24.65 -6.59
CA PRO A 61 -29.35 -23.70 -7.32
C PRO A 61 -29.67 -24.18 -8.75
N THR A 62 -28.71 -24.84 -9.40
CA THR A 62 -28.86 -25.35 -10.78
C THR A 62 -29.76 -26.59 -10.84
N ALA A 63 -29.77 -27.40 -9.77
CA ALA A 63 -30.62 -28.58 -9.67
C ALA A 63 -32.06 -28.25 -9.25
N ALA A 64 -32.26 -27.14 -8.52
CA ALA A 64 -33.58 -26.66 -8.12
C ALA A 64 -34.36 -26.00 -9.26
N ASP A 65 -33.66 -25.48 -10.30
CA ASP A 65 -34.23 -24.82 -11.46
C ASP A 65 -34.44 -25.80 -12.66
N ASP A 66 -34.16 -27.11 -12.50
CA ASP A 66 -34.33 -28.11 -13.55
C ASP A 66 -35.81 -28.52 -13.66
N PRO A 67 -36.51 -28.17 -14.76
CA PRO A 67 -37.94 -28.45 -14.92
C PRO A 67 -38.25 -29.96 -15.06
N GLU A 68 -37.25 -30.82 -15.31
CA GLU A 68 -37.42 -32.26 -15.42
C GLU A 68 -37.29 -33.00 -14.05
N ASN A 69 -36.82 -32.33 -12.99
CA ASN A 69 -36.60 -32.93 -11.68
C ASN A 69 -36.99 -31.96 -10.53
N PRO A 70 -38.28 -31.63 -10.37
CA PRO A 70 -38.71 -30.73 -9.28
C PRO A 70 -38.36 -31.30 -7.92
N LEU A 71 -37.84 -30.46 -7.02
CA LEU A 71 -37.38 -30.83 -5.65
C LEU A 71 -38.44 -31.61 -4.87
N GLU A 72 -39.74 -31.35 -5.07
CA GLU A 72 -40.87 -32.05 -4.50
C GLU A 72 -40.89 -33.54 -4.89
N ALA A 73 -40.58 -33.85 -6.16
CA ALA A 73 -40.56 -35.26 -6.64
C ALA A 73 -39.38 -36.07 -6.03
N ILE A 74 -38.27 -35.38 -5.71
CA ILE A 74 -37.12 -36.01 -5.05
C ILE A 74 -37.40 -36.28 -3.57
N LEU A 75 -38.06 -35.31 -2.90
CA LEU A 75 -38.47 -35.44 -1.48
C LEU A 75 -39.56 -36.50 -1.28
N GLU A 76 -40.53 -36.59 -2.19
CA GLU A 76 -41.61 -37.58 -2.15
C GLU A 76 -41.03 -39.01 -2.37
N ARG A 77 -40.04 -39.18 -3.23
CA ARG A 77 -39.34 -40.43 -3.47
C ARG A 77 -38.44 -40.87 -2.29
N ALA A 78 -37.87 -39.91 -1.57
CA ALA A 78 -37.09 -40.16 -0.34
C ALA A 78 -37.97 -40.49 0.86
N GLY A 79 -39.23 -40.03 0.92
CA GLY A 79 -40.18 -40.28 1.99
C GLY A 79 -40.88 -41.65 1.91
N THR A 80 -40.78 -42.39 0.80
CA THR A 80 -41.48 -43.65 0.57
C THR A 80 -40.61 -44.93 0.69
N VAL A 81 -39.38 -44.77 1.19
CA VAL A 81 -38.52 -45.97 1.44
C VAL A 81 -38.97 -46.62 2.75
N ASP A 82 -39.84 -47.63 2.62
CA ASP A 82 -40.33 -48.43 3.75
C ASP A 82 -39.23 -49.37 4.27
N GLU A 83 -39.15 -49.56 5.61
CA GLU A 83 -38.21 -50.49 6.28
C GLU A 83 -38.30 -51.94 5.76
N ALA A 84 -39.42 -52.30 5.10
CA ALA A 84 -39.62 -53.58 4.46
C ALA A 84 -38.72 -53.82 3.23
N ASP A 85 -38.46 -52.79 2.45
CA ASP A 85 -37.61 -52.87 1.23
C ASP A 85 -36.13 -53.08 1.57
N VAL A 86 -35.67 -52.55 2.71
CA VAL A 86 -34.30 -52.75 3.22
C VAL A 86 -34.06 -54.21 3.66
N ARG A 87 -35.10 -54.92 4.16
CA ARG A 87 -35.02 -56.33 4.55
C ARG A 87 -34.97 -57.30 3.36
N LEU A 88 -35.67 -57.00 2.26
CA LEU A 88 -35.64 -57.82 1.04
C LEU A 88 -34.28 -57.72 0.31
N LEU A 89 -33.62 -56.58 0.39
CA LEU A 89 -32.25 -56.42 -0.13
C LEU A 89 -31.20 -57.21 0.69
N ARG A 90 -31.44 -57.44 1.99
CA ARG A 90 -30.57 -58.26 2.85
C ARG A 90 -30.75 -59.77 2.66
N ALA A 91 -31.89 -60.24 2.23
CA ALA A 91 -32.19 -61.69 2.10
C ALA A 91 -31.63 -62.32 0.81
N ASN A 92 -31.24 -61.52 -0.16
CA ASN A 92 -30.77 -61.98 -1.48
C ASN A 92 -29.24 -62.04 -1.62
N ILE A 93 -28.48 -61.94 -0.51
CA ILE A 93 -27.02 -62.00 -0.50
C ILE A 93 -26.54 -63.29 0.15
N SER A 94 -27.02 -64.45 -0.34
CA SER A 94 -26.58 -65.76 0.15
C SER A 94 -26.39 -66.78 -0.99
N GLU A 95 -25.55 -66.44 -1.95
CA GLU A 95 -24.83 -67.39 -2.76
C GLU A 95 -23.38 -66.95 -2.99
N PRO A 96 -22.39 -67.85 -2.75
CA PRO A 96 -21.00 -67.46 -3.00
C PRO A 96 -20.68 -67.58 -4.49
N HIS A 97 -20.94 -66.53 -5.27
CA HIS A 97 -20.40 -66.47 -6.60
C HIS A 97 -18.91 -66.17 -6.50
N ALA A 98 -18.09 -66.99 -7.16
CA ALA A 98 -16.65 -66.78 -7.28
C ALA A 98 -16.34 -65.35 -7.69
N ILE A 99 -15.64 -64.63 -6.83
CA ILE A 99 -15.22 -63.26 -7.06
C ILE A 99 -14.17 -63.28 -8.18
N PRO A 100 -14.43 -62.76 -9.39
CA PRO A 100 -13.36 -62.53 -10.35
C PRO A 100 -12.35 -61.56 -9.69
N GLU A 101 -11.08 -61.92 -9.67
CA GLU A 101 -9.97 -61.10 -9.23
C GLU A 101 -10.09 -59.72 -9.92
N ARG A 102 -10.67 -58.76 -9.21
CA ARG A 102 -10.66 -57.36 -9.64
C ARG A 102 -9.22 -56.91 -9.56
N ARG A 103 -8.57 -56.79 -10.73
CA ARG A 103 -7.34 -56.04 -10.89
C ARG A 103 -7.56 -54.70 -10.17
N PRO A 104 -6.62 -54.23 -9.30
CA PRO A 104 -6.77 -53.00 -8.59
C PRO A 104 -6.96 -51.90 -9.67
N VAL A 105 -8.15 -51.33 -9.74
CA VAL A 105 -8.39 -50.11 -10.49
C VAL A 105 -7.54 -49.08 -9.76
N ARG A 106 -6.34 -48.91 -10.28
CA ARG A 106 -5.36 -47.94 -9.81
C ARG A 106 -6.11 -46.64 -9.75
N ASN A 107 -6.30 -46.16 -8.53
CA ASN A 107 -7.20 -45.05 -8.16
C ASN A 107 -6.80 -43.77 -8.91
N ARG A 108 -7.21 -43.65 -10.18
CA ARG A 108 -6.92 -42.51 -11.08
C ARG A 108 -7.49 -41.23 -10.52
N TRP A 109 -8.45 -41.31 -9.61
CA TRP A 109 -9.06 -40.16 -8.93
C TRP A 109 -8.08 -39.46 -7.99
N GLN A 110 -7.21 -40.19 -7.30
CA GLN A 110 -6.19 -39.60 -6.43
C GLN A 110 -5.21 -38.75 -7.24
N PHE A 111 -4.88 -39.19 -8.46
CA PHE A 111 -4.04 -38.39 -9.36
C PHE A 111 -4.76 -37.16 -9.96
N ALA A 112 -6.08 -37.27 -10.17
CA ALA A 112 -6.88 -36.13 -10.64
C ALA A 112 -7.00 -35.05 -9.56
N VAL A 113 -7.25 -35.41 -8.30
CA VAL A 113 -7.30 -34.48 -7.17
C VAL A 113 -5.92 -33.86 -6.92
N ALA A 114 -4.85 -34.66 -6.96
CA ALA A 114 -3.49 -34.15 -6.83
C ALA A 114 -3.10 -33.16 -7.97
N ALA A 115 -3.56 -33.43 -9.20
CA ALA A 115 -3.34 -32.55 -10.34
C ALA A 115 -4.09 -31.21 -10.19
N VAL A 116 -5.34 -31.25 -9.74
CA VAL A 116 -6.13 -30.03 -9.48
C VAL A 116 -5.50 -29.20 -8.36
N LEU A 117 -5.09 -29.84 -7.25
CA LEU A 117 -4.38 -29.17 -6.16
C LEU A 117 -3.04 -28.57 -6.63
N ALA A 118 -2.28 -29.27 -7.45
CA ALA A 118 -1.04 -28.77 -8.02
C ALA A 118 -1.28 -27.57 -8.93
N VAL A 119 -2.35 -27.56 -9.72
CA VAL A 119 -2.74 -26.41 -10.57
C VAL A 119 -3.20 -25.22 -9.73
N VAL A 120 -4.00 -25.46 -8.68
CA VAL A 120 -4.48 -24.40 -7.78
C VAL A 120 -3.32 -23.80 -6.97
N ILE A 121 -2.47 -24.65 -6.38
CA ILE A 121 -1.30 -24.21 -5.64
C ILE A 121 -0.29 -23.53 -6.58
N GLY A 122 -0.02 -24.13 -7.73
CA GLY A 122 0.85 -23.55 -8.75
C GLY A 122 0.32 -22.21 -9.27
N GLY A 123 -0.97 -22.11 -9.53
CA GLY A 123 -1.65 -20.87 -9.92
C GLY A 123 -1.60 -19.81 -8.81
N PHE A 124 -1.81 -20.20 -7.55
CA PHE A 124 -1.72 -19.31 -6.40
C PHE A 124 -0.27 -18.82 -6.16
N LEU A 125 0.70 -19.72 -6.23
CA LEU A 125 2.12 -19.38 -6.11
C LEU A 125 2.58 -18.49 -7.26
N TRP A 126 2.15 -18.77 -8.48
CA TRP A 126 2.42 -17.94 -9.66
C TRP A 126 1.77 -16.56 -9.53
N TRP A 127 0.50 -16.50 -9.12
CA TRP A 127 -0.21 -15.25 -8.83
C TRP A 127 0.51 -14.41 -7.76
N ASN A 128 0.92 -15.05 -6.67
CA ASN A 128 1.60 -14.37 -5.57
C ASN A 128 3.03 -13.95 -5.92
N ALA A 129 3.71 -14.68 -6.81
CA ALA A 129 5.02 -14.32 -7.34
C ALA A 129 4.95 -13.07 -8.25
N ASP A 130 3.87 -12.93 -9.03
CA ASP A 130 3.65 -11.79 -9.91
C ASP A 130 3.08 -10.55 -9.18
N HIS A 131 2.59 -10.72 -7.95
CA HIS A 131 1.98 -9.66 -7.16
C HIS A 131 2.58 -9.59 -5.75
N PRO A 132 3.86 -9.22 -5.62
CA PRO A 132 4.49 -9.10 -4.31
C PRO A 132 3.73 -8.09 -3.45
N ALA A 133 3.64 -8.37 -2.15
CA ALA A 133 2.97 -7.51 -1.20
C ALA A 133 3.55 -6.08 -1.24
N PRO A 134 2.72 -5.04 -1.12
CA PRO A 134 3.19 -3.66 -1.11
C PRO A 134 4.13 -3.43 0.08
N GLN A 135 5.25 -2.76 -0.18
CA GLN A 135 6.23 -2.40 0.83
C GLN A 135 6.04 -0.94 1.23
N ARG A 136 5.92 -0.68 2.52
CA ARG A 136 5.76 0.68 3.04
C ARG A 136 7.06 1.17 3.65
N TYR A 137 7.46 2.37 3.25
CA TYR A 137 8.61 3.10 3.75
C TYR A 137 8.14 4.40 4.38
N ALA A 138 8.64 4.73 5.57
CA ALA A 138 8.24 5.96 6.25
C ALA A 138 9.38 6.51 7.11
N THR A 139 9.33 7.82 7.32
CA THR A 139 10.17 8.59 8.23
C THR A 139 9.30 9.38 9.20
N GLY A 140 9.80 9.56 10.41
CA GLY A 140 9.23 10.45 11.40
C GLY A 140 9.68 11.90 11.22
N HIS A 141 9.25 12.77 12.15
CA HIS A 141 9.65 14.17 12.18
C HIS A 141 11.16 14.33 12.40
N GLY A 142 11.82 15.16 11.59
CA GLY A 142 13.28 15.36 11.59
C GLY A 142 14.10 14.18 11.08
N GLU A 143 13.45 13.07 10.74
CA GLU A 143 14.14 11.85 10.30
C GLU A 143 14.30 11.84 8.77
N GLN A 144 15.48 11.40 8.32
CA GLN A 144 15.77 11.12 6.90
C GLN A 144 16.35 9.72 6.79
N LYS A 145 15.89 8.96 5.81
CA LYS A 145 16.34 7.58 5.57
C LYS A 145 16.54 7.30 4.09
N THR A 146 17.46 6.37 3.81
CA THR A 146 17.77 5.89 2.47
C THR A 146 17.57 4.39 2.39
N TRP A 147 16.93 3.92 1.32
CA TRP A 147 16.79 2.50 1.00
C TRP A 147 17.21 2.22 -0.43
N ARG A 148 17.79 1.05 -0.63
CA ARG A 148 17.94 0.47 -1.96
C ARG A 148 16.75 -0.46 -2.19
N LEU A 149 16.00 -0.18 -3.23
CA LEU A 149 14.84 -0.97 -3.64
C LEU A 149 15.27 -2.25 -4.38
N SER A 150 14.33 -3.19 -4.57
CA SER A 150 14.63 -4.49 -5.20
C SER A 150 14.99 -4.40 -6.68
N ASP A 151 14.63 -3.29 -7.35
CA ASP A 151 15.01 -2.96 -8.73
C ASP A 151 16.35 -2.22 -8.83
N ASN A 152 17.12 -2.14 -7.74
CA ASN A 152 18.33 -1.35 -7.56
C ASN A 152 18.16 0.18 -7.59
N SER A 153 16.96 0.71 -7.71
CA SER A 153 16.70 2.14 -7.50
C SER A 153 17.02 2.53 -6.06
N VAL A 154 17.43 3.79 -5.85
CA VAL A 154 17.62 4.34 -4.51
C VAL A 154 16.45 5.26 -4.19
N LEU A 155 15.85 5.04 -3.03
CA LEU A 155 14.80 5.86 -2.43
C LEU A 155 15.36 6.57 -1.21
N ARG A 156 15.31 7.91 -1.20
CA ARG A 156 15.63 8.70 -0.02
C ARG A 156 14.38 9.46 0.41
N LEU A 157 14.00 9.32 1.66
CA LEU A 157 12.87 10.02 2.24
C LEU A 157 13.33 11.12 3.16
N ASN A 158 12.71 12.28 3.02
CA ASN A 158 12.87 13.41 3.91
C ASN A 158 11.94 13.26 5.14
N THR A 159 11.93 14.25 6.01
CA THR A 159 11.11 14.29 7.24
C THR A 159 9.62 14.07 6.95
N ASP A 160 8.90 13.42 7.89
CA ASP A 160 7.45 13.19 7.87
C ASP A 160 6.91 12.61 6.55
N THR A 161 7.65 11.70 5.93
CA THR A 161 7.34 11.14 4.63
C THR A 161 6.80 9.72 4.73
N ALA A 162 5.81 9.39 3.91
CA ALA A 162 5.28 8.04 3.77
C ALA A 162 5.12 7.69 2.29
N VAL A 163 5.67 6.52 1.91
CA VAL A 163 5.71 6.01 0.53
C VAL A 163 5.36 4.53 0.53
N THR A 164 4.54 4.11 -0.41
CA THR A 164 4.22 2.71 -0.68
C THR A 164 4.77 2.30 -2.03
N VAL A 165 5.56 1.22 -2.07
CA VAL A 165 6.15 0.66 -3.29
C VAL A 165 5.42 -0.64 -3.65
N ARG A 166 4.94 -0.75 -4.90
CA ARG A 166 4.31 -1.93 -5.47
C ARG A 166 4.96 -2.27 -6.80
N TYR A 167 5.62 -3.41 -6.87
CA TYR A 167 6.14 -3.91 -8.12
C TYR A 167 5.10 -4.80 -8.81
N ARG A 168 4.89 -4.55 -10.09
CA ARG A 168 4.02 -5.33 -10.97
C ARG A 168 4.82 -5.81 -12.19
N PRO A 169 4.35 -6.82 -12.91
CA PRO A 169 5.06 -7.30 -14.09
C PRO A 169 5.37 -6.22 -15.14
N ALA A 170 4.47 -5.24 -15.32
CA ALA A 170 4.59 -4.18 -16.32
C ALA A 170 5.04 -2.82 -15.77
N GLU A 171 5.04 -2.62 -14.45
CA GLU A 171 5.35 -1.32 -13.84
C GLU A 171 5.96 -1.44 -12.44
N ARG A 172 6.76 -0.44 -12.09
CA ARG A 172 7.26 -0.17 -10.74
C ARG A 172 6.48 1.01 -10.21
N LEU A 173 5.41 0.72 -9.44
CA LEU A 173 4.52 1.75 -8.91
C LEU A 173 4.96 2.20 -7.53
N ILE A 174 5.12 3.50 -7.36
CA ILE A 174 5.42 4.17 -6.10
C ILE A 174 4.30 5.15 -5.79
N GLU A 175 3.74 5.08 -4.61
CA GLU A 175 2.71 6.02 -4.14
C GLU A 175 3.28 6.84 -2.99
N ILE A 176 3.31 8.15 -3.14
CA ILE A 176 3.68 9.08 -2.06
C ILE A 176 2.40 9.52 -1.37
N ASP A 177 2.21 9.07 -0.13
CA ASP A 177 1.05 9.46 0.68
C ASP A 177 1.20 10.91 1.17
N ARG A 178 2.41 11.28 1.60
CA ARG A 178 2.79 12.63 2.07
C ARG A 178 4.30 12.78 2.13
N GLY A 179 4.77 14.02 2.19
CA GLY A 179 6.17 14.36 2.43
C GLY A 179 6.99 14.46 1.16
N GLN A 180 8.29 14.20 1.25
CA GLN A 180 9.25 14.43 0.19
C GLN A 180 10.16 13.24 -0.02
N ALA A 181 10.28 12.82 -1.28
CA ALA A 181 11.06 11.66 -1.68
C ALA A 181 11.95 11.99 -2.88
N PHE A 182 13.20 11.59 -2.79
CA PHE A 182 14.14 11.62 -3.90
C PHE A 182 14.37 10.22 -4.45
N PHE A 183 14.40 10.11 -5.77
CA PHE A 183 14.56 8.87 -6.50
C PHE A 183 15.80 8.91 -7.39
N GLU A 184 16.68 7.91 -7.24
CA GLU A 184 17.69 7.57 -8.24
C GLU A 184 17.19 6.30 -8.95
N VAL A 185 16.56 6.46 -10.09
CA VAL A 185 15.86 5.36 -10.77
C VAL A 185 16.84 4.55 -11.59
N ALA A 186 16.90 3.24 -11.30
CA ALA A 186 17.66 2.31 -12.12
C ALA A 186 17.07 2.23 -13.54
N HIS A 187 17.94 2.29 -14.55
CA HIS A 187 17.51 2.22 -15.95
C HIS A 187 16.96 0.83 -16.28
N GLU A 188 15.65 0.76 -16.52
CA GLU A 188 14.95 -0.46 -16.88
C GLU A 188 13.80 -0.11 -17.86
N PRO A 189 14.00 -0.27 -19.16
CA PRO A 189 13.03 0.14 -20.17
C PRO A 189 11.78 -0.76 -20.25
N THR A 190 11.86 -1.99 -19.72
CA THR A 190 10.79 -2.99 -19.81
C THR A 190 9.67 -2.74 -18.80
N ARG A 191 9.99 -2.14 -17.64
CA ARG A 191 9.02 -1.79 -16.59
C ARG A 191 9.10 -0.31 -16.26
N ARG A 192 8.05 0.41 -16.56
CA ARG A 192 7.97 1.85 -16.27
C ARG A 192 8.08 2.11 -14.77
N PHE A 193 8.85 3.13 -14.39
CA PHE A 193 8.87 3.65 -13.02
C PHE A 193 7.85 4.77 -12.92
N ARG A 194 6.77 4.53 -12.19
CA ARG A 194 5.67 5.49 -12.04
C ARG A 194 5.52 5.90 -10.58
N VAL A 195 5.56 7.20 -10.34
CA VAL A 195 5.30 7.81 -9.03
C VAL A 195 3.95 8.50 -9.07
N VAL A 196 3.11 8.19 -8.10
CA VAL A 196 1.80 8.80 -7.89
C VAL A 196 1.85 9.63 -6.61
N ALA A 197 1.60 10.93 -6.72
CA ALA A 197 1.57 11.87 -5.61
C ALA A 197 0.25 12.69 -5.67
N GLY A 198 -0.78 12.20 -4.98
CA GLY A 198 -2.13 12.73 -5.10
C GLY A 198 -2.69 12.53 -6.51
N ALA A 199 -3.12 13.61 -7.16
CA ALA A 199 -3.60 13.59 -8.55
C ALA A 199 -2.46 13.67 -9.58
N THR A 200 -1.19 13.70 -9.15
CA THR A 200 -0.03 13.85 -10.03
C THR A 200 0.58 12.49 -10.32
N ASN A 201 0.73 12.17 -11.61
CA ASN A 201 1.41 10.99 -12.10
C ASN A 201 2.75 11.39 -12.74
N ILE A 202 3.84 10.77 -12.31
CA ILE A 202 5.19 11.02 -12.82
C ILE A 202 5.73 9.70 -13.37
N VAL A 203 6.22 9.72 -14.61
CA VAL A 203 6.83 8.56 -15.27
C VAL A 203 8.30 8.86 -15.55
N ALA A 204 9.17 7.96 -15.11
CA ALA A 204 10.62 8.07 -15.22
C ALA A 204 11.24 6.83 -15.91
N VAL A 205 12.38 7.03 -16.61
CA VAL A 205 13.16 5.97 -17.25
C VAL A 205 14.65 6.23 -17.02
N GLY A 206 15.14 5.92 -15.80
CA GLY A 206 16.54 6.13 -15.49
C GLY A 206 16.89 7.61 -15.24
N THR A 207 16.29 8.22 -14.25
CA THR A 207 16.37 9.64 -13.90
C THR A 207 16.65 9.84 -12.43
N GLN A 208 17.17 11.02 -12.07
CA GLN A 208 17.26 11.49 -10.68
C GLN A 208 16.32 12.67 -10.51
N PHE A 209 15.36 12.53 -9.60
CA PHE A 209 14.34 13.56 -9.37
C PHE A 209 13.80 13.55 -7.94
N ASP A 210 13.32 14.70 -7.51
CA ASP A 210 12.68 14.95 -6.23
C ASP A 210 11.18 15.15 -6.41
N VAL A 211 10.39 14.61 -5.51
CA VAL A 211 8.94 14.83 -5.45
C VAL A 211 8.57 15.25 -4.04
N TYR A 212 8.08 16.47 -3.90
CA TYR A 212 7.53 16.99 -2.65
C TYR A 212 6.02 17.12 -2.76
N ARG A 213 5.30 16.36 -1.96
CA ARG A 213 3.85 16.41 -1.84
C ARG A 213 3.46 17.04 -0.51
N ASP A 214 2.84 18.21 -0.58
CA ASP A 214 2.13 18.81 0.54
C ASP A 214 0.61 18.59 0.44
N ARG A 215 -0.19 19.28 1.24
CA ARG A 215 -1.66 19.11 1.29
C ARG A 215 -2.37 19.57 0.02
N VAL A 216 -1.83 20.51 -0.72
CA VAL A 216 -2.48 21.20 -1.84
C VAL A 216 -1.68 21.13 -3.14
N SER A 217 -0.39 20.85 -3.06
CA SER A 217 0.50 20.83 -4.21
C SER A 217 1.43 19.63 -4.28
N THR A 218 1.87 19.32 -5.49
CA THR A 218 2.99 18.40 -5.75
C THR A 218 4.03 19.16 -6.54
N VAL A 219 5.26 19.19 -6.02
CA VAL A 219 6.42 19.79 -6.69
C VAL A 219 7.32 18.68 -7.18
N VAL A 220 7.67 18.69 -8.46
CA VAL A 220 8.59 17.71 -9.07
C VAL A 220 9.79 18.48 -9.61
N THR A 221 10.99 18.13 -9.14
CA THR A 221 12.25 18.74 -9.56
C THR A 221 13.14 17.67 -10.17
N VAL A 222 13.63 17.86 -11.39
CA VAL A 222 14.51 16.93 -12.07
C VAL A 222 15.95 17.36 -11.93
N VAL A 223 16.79 16.45 -11.42
CA VAL A 223 18.24 16.67 -11.26
C VAL A 223 18.99 16.13 -12.47
N GLU A 224 18.61 14.95 -12.95
CA GLU A 224 19.27 14.28 -14.09
C GLU A 224 18.22 13.54 -14.93
N GLY A 225 18.35 13.63 -16.26
CA GLY A 225 17.45 12.99 -17.20
C GLY A 225 16.17 13.77 -17.45
N GLN A 226 15.06 13.07 -17.66
CA GLN A 226 13.76 13.65 -17.97
C GLN A 226 12.65 12.81 -17.33
N VAL A 227 11.61 13.46 -16.85
CA VAL A 227 10.36 12.80 -16.43
C VAL A 227 9.17 13.34 -17.22
N THR A 228 8.14 12.53 -17.33
CA THR A 228 6.83 12.94 -17.86
C THR A 228 5.87 13.11 -16.69
N VAL A 229 5.28 14.29 -16.55
CA VAL A 229 4.31 14.63 -15.50
C VAL A 229 2.94 14.82 -16.11
N ALA A 230 1.94 14.14 -15.54
CA ALA A 230 0.53 14.24 -15.90
C ALA A 230 -0.32 14.44 -14.64
N SER A 231 -1.55 14.92 -14.81
CA SER A 231 -2.51 15.01 -13.73
C SER A 231 -3.82 14.33 -14.11
N ASP A 232 -4.42 13.61 -13.15
CA ASP A 232 -5.70 12.94 -13.33
C ASP A 232 -6.84 13.90 -13.68
N ASN A 233 -6.72 15.17 -13.27
CA ASN A 233 -7.72 16.22 -13.53
C ASN A 233 -7.61 16.83 -14.93
N THR A 234 -6.51 16.57 -15.64
CA THR A 234 -6.29 17.09 -16.99
C THR A 234 -6.20 15.92 -17.98
N LEU A 235 -7.35 15.52 -18.53
CA LEU A 235 -7.44 14.45 -19.51
C LEU A 235 -6.47 14.69 -20.67
N ARG A 236 -5.45 13.80 -20.80
CA ARG A 236 -4.48 13.71 -21.90
C ARG A 236 -3.41 14.81 -22.01
N ARG A 237 -3.18 15.61 -20.99
CA ARG A 237 -2.06 16.55 -21.01
C ARG A 237 -0.87 15.98 -20.22
N GLU A 238 0.26 15.90 -20.90
CA GLU A 238 1.53 15.49 -20.33
C GLU A 238 2.53 16.63 -20.48
N LEU A 239 3.35 16.84 -19.48
CA LEU A 239 4.43 17.82 -19.48
C LEU A 239 5.77 17.10 -19.29
N HIS A 240 6.69 17.32 -20.21
CA HIS A 240 8.07 16.86 -20.06
C HIS A 240 8.85 17.85 -19.21
N VAL A 241 9.50 17.34 -18.17
CA VAL A 241 10.35 18.11 -17.25
C VAL A 241 11.77 17.59 -17.40
N ASN A 242 12.69 18.45 -17.82
CA ASN A 242 14.08 18.11 -18.08
C ASN A 242 14.95 18.38 -16.84
N ALA A 243 16.21 17.95 -16.89
CA ALA A 243 17.19 18.27 -15.85
C ALA A 243 17.27 19.79 -15.61
N ALA A 244 17.41 20.18 -14.34
CA ALA A 244 17.37 21.58 -13.85
C ALA A 244 16.03 22.29 -14.10
N GLU A 245 14.94 21.54 -14.27
CA GLU A 245 13.59 22.10 -14.34
C GLU A 245 12.74 21.58 -13.18
N GLN A 246 11.71 22.37 -12.86
CA GLN A 246 10.72 22.06 -11.83
C GLN A 246 9.31 22.33 -12.35
N VAL A 247 8.37 21.51 -11.90
CA VAL A 247 6.94 21.75 -12.09
C VAL A 247 6.22 21.70 -10.75
N ARG A 248 5.32 22.65 -10.53
CA ARG A 248 4.40 22.66 -9.38
C ARG A 248 2.98 22.39 -9.87
N VAL A 249 2.41 21.26 -9.49
CA VAL A 249 1.02 20.90 -9.75
C VAL A 249 0.18 21.32 -8.55
N LEU A 250 -0.69 22.31 -8.72
CA LEU A 250 -1.51 22.88 -7.65
C LEU A 250 -2.94 22.32 -7.76
N ALA A 251 -3.42 21.67 -6.72
CA ALA A 251 -4.76 21.05 -6.66
C ALA A 251 -5.08 20.18 -7.91
N GLY A 252 -4.07 19.49 -8.44
CA GLY A 252 -4.21 18.68 -9.65
C GLY A 252 -4.21 19.46 -10.96
N THR A 253 -3.94 20.76 -10.94
CA THR A 253 -3.81 21.59 -12.17
C THR A 253 -2.37 21.58 -12.63
N LEU A 254 -2.13 21.05 -13.83
CA LEU A 254 -0.81 21.04 -14.46
C LEU A 254 -0.53 22.41 -15.13
N PRO A 255 0.61 23.08 -14.87
CA PRO A 255 0.96 24.33 -15.52
C PRO A 255 1.32 24.13 -17.00
N ASP A 256 1.43 25.21 -17.75
CA ASP A 256 1.71 25.14 -19.19
C ASP A 256 3.13 24.70 -19.52
N HIS A 257 4.08 25.04 -18.67
CA HIS A 257 5.50 24.71 -18.84
C HIS A 257 6.19 24.50 -17.49
N ALA A 258 7.30 23.79 -17.51
CA ALA A 258 8.21 23.67 -16.39
C ALA A 258 9.04 24.95 -16.26
N THR A 259 9.51 25.26 -15.06
CA THR A 259 10.36 26.43 -14.78
C THR A 259 11.78 25.99 -14.49
N PRO A 260 12.81 26.71 -15.04
CA PRO A 260 14.20 26.45 -14.66
C PRO A 260 14.42 26.70 -13.18
N VAL A 261 15.18 25.82 -12.52
CA VAL A 261 15.54 25.94 -11.10
C VAL A 261 16.97 25.48 -10.85
N ASP A 262 17.55 25.94 -9.76
CA ASP A 262 18.76 25.33 -9.20
C ASP A 262 18.40 24.02 -8.51
N ALA A 263 18.55 22.92 -9.24
CA ALA A 263 18.23 21.58 -8.73
C ALA A 263 19.09 21.21 -7.51
N GLN A 264 20.33 21.69 -7.41
CA GLN A 264 21.19 21.43 -6.24
C GLN A 264 20.68 22.13 -4.98
N ARG A 265 20.09 23.31 -5.15
CA ARG A 265 19.43 24.04 -4.05
C ARG A 265 18.15 23.31 -3.65
N SER A 266 17.30 22.96 -4.60
CA SER A 266 16.04 22.25 -4.35
C SER A 266 16.25 20.90 -3.67
N THR A 267 17.40 20.26 -3.87
CA THR A 267 17.79 18.98 -3.27
C THR A 267 18.84 19.10 -2.16
N ALA A 268 19.05 20.30 -1.60
CA ALA A 268 20.02 20.54 -0.52
C ALA A 268 19.75 19.64 0.71
N TRP A 269 18.49 19.28 0.95
CA TRP A 269 18.08 18.39 2.04
C TRP A 269 18.76 17.01 1.99
N LEU A 270 19.18 16.53 0.82
CA LEU A 270 19.97 15.29 0.68
C LEU A 270 21.30 15.35 1.44
N ARG A 271 21.80 16.56 1.70
CA ARG A 271 23.01 16.86 2.47
C ARG A 271 22.70 17.42 3.87
N ARG A 272 21.45 17.24 4.33
CA ARG A 272 20.94 17.81 5.59
C ARG A 272 21.07 19.34 5.64
N GLN A 273 20.89 20.00 4.50
CA GLN A 273 20.93 21.45 4.37
C GLN A 273 19.59 21.97 3.85
N ILE A 274 19.27 23.20 4.22
CA ILE A 274 18.18 23.99 3.68
C ILE A 274 18.80 25.21 3.04
N ALA A 275 18.51 25.45 1.75
CA ALA A 275 19.09 26.55 1.00
C ALA A 275 17.98 27.49 0.51
N PHE A 276 18.11 28.74 0.85
CA PHE A 276 17.16 29.80 0.51
C PHE A 276 17.79 30.85 -0.43
N ASP A 277 16.99 31.39 -1.32
CA ASP A 277 17.37 32.44 -2.23
C ASP A 277 16.23 33.44 -2.36
N GLN A 278 16.33 34.55 -1.66
CA GLN A 278 15.32 35.56 -1.57
C GLN A 278 13.94 35.01 -1.12
N GLU A 279 13.95 34.07 -0.18
CA GLU A 279 12.71 33.49 0.33
C GLU A 279 12.12 34.29 1.49
N PRO A 280 10.79 34.47 1.54
CA PRO A 280 10.12 35.12 2.66
C PRO A 280 10.38 34.36 3.98
N LEU A 281 10.59 35.11 5.08
CA LEU A 281 10.86 34.54 6.40
C LEU A 281 9.77 33.54 6.82
N ALA A 282 8.51 33.78 6.45
CA ALA A 282 7.43 32.82 6.69
C ALA A 282 7.68 31.45 6.04
N ALA A 283 8.17 31.42 4.80
CA ALA A 283 8.53 30.19 4.09
C ALA A 283 9.77 29.52 4.71
N VAL A 284 10.76 30.32 5.10
CA VAL A 284 11.97 29.87 5.77
C VAL A 284 11.62 29.22 7.13
N ALA A 285 10.81 29.88 7.95
CA ALA A 285 10.35 29.33 9.23
C ALA A 285 9.55 28.03 9.05
N ALA A 286 8.66 27.99 8.05
CA ALA A 286 7.90 26.78 7.73
C ALA A 286 8.82 25.62 7.34
N GLU A 287 9.91 25.87 6.60
CA GLU A 287 10.86 24.84 6.22
C GLU A 287 11.66 24.33 7.45
N PHE A 288 12.13 25.22 8.34
CA PHE A 288 12.76 24.82 9.59
C PHE A 288 11.81 24.01 10.48
N ASN A 289 10.54 24.38 10.52
CA ASN A 289 9.50 23.67 11.28
C ASN A 289 9.24 22.22 10.78
N ARG A 290 9.72 21.86 9.61
CA ARG A 290 9.69 20.46 9.13
C ARG A 290 10.71 19.58 9.84
N TYR A 291 11.76 20.14 10.43
CA TYR A 291 12.86 19.39 11.03
C TYR A 291 12.97 19.60 12.54
N GLY A 292 12.68 20.80 13.00
CA GLY A 292 12.88 21.24 14.37
C GLY A 292 11.79 20.73 15.32
N ALA A 293 12.17 20.27 16.51
CA ALA A 293 11.24 19.81 17.54
C ALA A 293 10.38 20.94 18.14
N VAL A 294 10.88 22.19 18.10
CA VAL A 294 10.21 23.38 18.64
C VAL A 294 9.84 24.31 17.48
N PRO A 295 8.55 24.59 17.28
CA PRO A 295 8.11 25.40 16.16
C PRO A 295 8.54 26.87 16.28
N ILE A 296 8.93 27.46 15.14
CA ILE A 296 9.19 28.89 14.95
C ILE A 296 7.88 29.54 14.54
N GLU A 297 7.42 30.51 15.32
CA GLU A 297 6.20 31.28 15.10
C GLU A 297 6.57 32.75 14.85
N ILE A 298 6.14 33.31 13.69
CA ILE A 298 6.33 34.74 13.38
C ILE A 298 5.09 35.46 13.88
N GLU A 299 5.24 36.32 14.89
CA GLU A 299 4.11 37.04 15.50
C GLU A 299 3.83 38.40 14.86
N THR A 300 4.79 38.95 14.13
CA THR A 300 4.63 40.27 13.48
C THR A 300 4.47 40.08 11.98
N PRO A 301 3.29 40.35 11.40
CA PRO A 301 3.03 40.07 9.97
C PRO A 301 3.97 40.81 9.00
N SER A 302 4.55 41.95 9.40
CA SER A 302 5.53 42.64 8.56
C SER A 302 6.85 41.90 8.41
N LEU A 303 7.15 40.92 9.27
CA LEU A 303 8.33 40.07 9.16
C LEU A 303 8.09 38.88 8.23
N ASP A 304 6.84 38.50 7.94
CA ASP A 304 6.52 37.36 7.06
C ASP A 304 7.19 37.54 5.68
N THR A 305 7.27 38.76 5.18
CA THR A 305 7.84 39.08 3.88
C THR A 305 9.33 39.46 3.92
N LEU A 306 9.97 39.42 5.09
CA LEU A 306 11.41 39.67 5.20
C LEU A 306 12.17 38.61 4.39
N VAL A 307 13.01 39.05 3.48
CA VAL A 307 13.69 38.18 2.53
C VAL A 307 14.97 37.62 3.13
N ILE A 308 15.10 36.30 3.09
CA ILE A 308 16.26 35.54 3.61
C ILE A 308 16.95 34.82 2.45
N SER A 309 18.28 34.92 2.39
CA SER A 309 19.13 34.10 1.52
C SER A 309 20.24 33.46 2.35
N GLY A 310 20.53 32.21 2.09
CA GLY A 310 21.59 31.51 2.80
C GLY A 310 21.42 29.97 2.75
N VAL A 311 22.42 29.27 3.29
CA VAL A 311 22.41 27.82 3.45
C VAL A 311 22.62 27.51 4.94
N PHE A 312 21.72 26.73 5.49
CA PHE A 312 21.71 26.35 6.89
C PHE A 312 21.69 24.83 7.03
N ALA A 313 22.19 24.29 8.12
CA ALA A 313 21.97 22.89 8.45
C ALA A 313 20.50 22.71 8.89
N ALA A 314 19.85 21.65 8.38
CA ALA A 314 18.43 21.40 8.62
C ALA A 314 18.14 21.06 10.10
N ASP A 315 19.11 20.51 10.80
CA ASP A 315 19.04 20.11 12.21
C ASP A 315 19.65 21.14 13.18
N ASP A 316 20.16 22.27 12.67
CA ASP A 316 20.74 23.35 13.47
C ASP A 316 19.87 24.62 13.43
N THR A 317 18.72 24.54 14.08
CA THR A 317 17.82 25.69 14.23
C THR A 317 18.49 26.84 14.99
N GLU A 318 19.40 26.56 15.93
CA GLU A 318 20.04 27.59 16.76
C GLU A 318 20.94 28.54 15.94
N THR A 319 21.69 27.99 14.98
CA THR A 319 22.47 28.84 14.04
C THR A 319 21.57 29.78 13.25
N PHE A 320 20.40 29.30 12.79
CA PHE A 320 19.43 30.16 12.12
C PHE A 320 18.85 31.23 13.05
N LEU A 321 18.52 30.89 14.30
CA LEU A 321 18.06 31.87 15.28
C LEU A 321 19.14 32.87 15.65
N ALA A 322 20.41 32.46 15.74
CA ALA A 322 21.53 33.34 15.94
C ALA A 322 21.66 34.37 14.78
N PHE A 323 21.49 33.89 13.54
CA PHE A 323 21.41 34.78 12.37
C PHE A 323 20.26 35.78 12.49
N LEU A 324 19.04 35.36 12.83
CA LEU A 324 17.90 36.27 13.00
C LEU A 324 18.15 37.35 14.06
N ARG A 325 18.84 37.02 15.15
CA ARG A 325 19.21 37.95 16.23
C ARG A 325 20.18 39.02 15.75
N THR A 326 20.88 38.85 14.62
CA THR A 326 21.77 39.87 14.04
C THR A 326 21.01 40.95 13.25
N LEU A 327 19.75 40.72 12.95
CA LEU A 327 18.92 41.66 12.21
C LEU A 327 18.37 42.75 13.15
N ASP A 328 18.52 44.02 12.78
CA ASP A 328 18.24 45.16 13.66
C ASP A 328 16.80 45.20 14.20
N ASP A 329 15.85 44.81 13.38
CA ASP A 329 14.41 44.88 13.69
C ASP A 329 13.81 43.56 14.24
N VAL A 330 14.62 42.52 14.45
CA VAL A 330 14.14 41.20 14.81
C VAL A 330 14.50 40.89 16.26
N THR A 331 13.52 40.38 17.00
CA THR A 331 13.71 39.79 18.35
C THR A 331 13.28 38.34 18.33
N VAL A 332 14.09 37.49 18.94
CA VAL A 332 13.84 36.03 19.04
C VAL A 332 13.78 35.61 20.50
N GLU A 333 12.65 35.10 20.93
CA GLU A 333 12.43 34.51 22.24
C GLU A 333 12.25 33.01 22.12
N THR A 334 13.02 32.24 22.85
CA THR A 334 12.94 30.77 22.84
C THR A 334 12.37 30.28 24.16
N THR A 335 11.33 29.44 24.07
CA THR A 335 10.74 28.70 25.20
C THR A 335 10.85 27.21 24.92
N SER A 336 10.50 26.38 25.88
CA SER A 336 10.50 24.91 25.72
C SER A 336 9.46 24.40 24.71
N THR A 337 8.44 25.20 24.37
CA THR A 337 7.32 24.78 23.52
C THR A 337 7.23 25.50 22.19
N ARG A 338 7.86 26.69 22.06
CA ARG A 338 7.83 27.50 20.84
C ARG A 338 8.97 28.50 20.80
N ILE A 339 9.33 28.92 19.61
CA ILE A 339 10.27 30.00 19.29
C ILE A 339 9.45 31.11 18.68
N ARG A 340 9.48 32.29 19.32
CA ARG A 340 8.73 33.47 18.89
C ARG A 340 9.66 34.43 18.18
N VAL A 341 9.29 34.87 17.00
CA VAL A 341 10.01 35.85 16.19
C VAL A 341 9.10 37.07 16.00
N PHE A 342 9.51 38.20 16.50
CA PHE A 342 8.70 39.43 16.40
C PHE A 342 9.57 40.67 16.21
N LYS A 343 8.94 41.75 15.77
CA LYS A 343 9.65 43.00 15.56
C LYS A 343 10.02 43.63 16.89
N ARG A 344 11.28 44.09 17.01
CA ARG A 344 11.73 44.84 18.18
C ARG A 344 10.85 46.10 18.32
N SER A 345 10.09 46.18 19.41
CA SER A 345 9.34 47.39 19.76
C SER A 345 10.35 48.46 20.20
N MET A 346 10.53 49.53 19.44
CA MET A 346 11.22 50.68 19.95
C MET A 346 10.38 51.25 21.10
N LEU A 347 10.92 51.25 22.32
CA LEU A 347 10.34 52.01 23.40
C LEU A 347 10.32 53.47 22.96
N PRO A 348 9.23 54.25 23.20
CA PRO A 348 9.17 55.64 22.84
C PRO A 348 10.24 56.40 23.67
N GLY A 349 11.38 56.73 23.05
CA GLY A 349 12.47 57.44 23.72
C GLY A 349 13.88 57.05 23.26
N GLU A 350 14.12 55.92 22.62
CA GLU A 350 15.45 55.57 22.07
C GLU A 350 15.61 56.21 20.67
N ARG A 351 16.32 57.33 20.60
CA ARG A 351 16.84 57.85 19.33
C ARG A 351 18.04 56.99 18.92
N PRO A 352 18.19 56.63 17.62
CA PRO A 352 19.40 55.95 17.16
C PRO A 352 20.60 56.90 17.39
N GLU A 353 21.58 56.42 18.13
CA GLU A 353 22.89 57.08 18.18
C GLU A 353 23.51 57.00 16.77
N THR A 354 23.49 58.14 16.07
CA THR A 354 24.24 58.36 14.82
C THR A 354 25.73 58.30 15.14
N ARG A 355 26.39 57.27 14.66
CA ARG A 355 27.83 57.27 14.45
C ARG A 355 28.15 57.53 12.99
#